data_9a0416e57e5662094fc07da922284208
#
_entry.id   9a0416e57e5662094fc07da922284208
#
_cell.length_a   1.000
_cell.length_b   1.000
_cell.length_c   1.000
_cell.angle_alpha   90.00
_cell.angle_beta   90.00
_cell.angle_gamma   90.00
#
_symmetry.space_group_name_H-M   'P 1'
#
loop_
_entity.id
_entity.type
_entity.pdbx_description
1 polymer ?
#
loop_
_entity_poly.entity_id
_entity_poly.type
_entity_poly.pdbx_seq_one_letter_code
_entity_poly.pdbx_strand_id
1 'polypeptide(L)'
;FPASPNIKPQLADQWAFGYFRNFMDNSVETSAEIYYKKLDNLIDFKDFASLLLNDEMEADVRAGKGHSYGLELYTRISKEKLDGWISYTYSRSQLRTASEEMAEKINDGNWYASNFDQPHNAVLVGNYEWSKRFSTSLNTNYSTGRPITLPVAKFNYGGSERVYFSDRNGYRIPDYFRIDLSVNIEGNHKVRKLAHSSWSLGVYNLLGRRNPYSV
;
A
#
# COMPACT_ATOMS: atom_id res chain seq x y z
N PHE A 1 -14.55 -3.99 -16.25
CA PHE A 1 -15.87 -4.51 -16.64
C PHE A 1 -16.49 -3.56 -17.65
N PRO A 2 -17.05 -4.03 -18.74
CA PRO A 2 -17.86 -3.18 -19.61
C PRO A 2 -19.09 -2.69 -18.84
N ALA A 3 -19.45 -1.43 -19.01
CA ALA A 3 -20.66 -0.89 -18.43
C ALA A 3 -21.88 -1.58 -19.06
N SER A 4 -22.79 -2.07 -18.23
CA SER A 4 -24.08 -2.64 -18.63
C SER A 4 -25.21 -1.90 -17.94
N PRO A 5 -26.47 -2.07 -18.35
CA PRO A 5 -27.61 -1.49 -17.66
C PRO A 5 -27.70 -1.93 -16.18
N ASN A 6 -27.12 -3.08 -15.83
CA ASN A 6 -27.17 -3.65 -14.48
C ASN A 6 -26.02 -3.16 -13.60
N ILE A 7 -24.90 -2.71 -14.18
CA ILE A 7 -23.73 -2.24 -13.46
C ILE A 7 -23.68 -0.71 -13.55
N LYS A 8 -24.06 -0.04 -12.47
CA LYS A 8 -24.01 1.42 -12.40
C LYS A 8 -22.57 1.92 -12.34
N PRO A 9 -22.27 3.12 -12.87
CA PRO A 9 -20.97 3.75 -12.70
C PRO A 9 -20.59 3.86 -11.21
N GLN A 10 -19.33 3.59 -10.92
CA GLN A 10 -18.79 3.81 -9.58
C GLN A 10 -18.71 5.31 -9.29
N LEU A 11 -19.10 5.71 -8.10
CA LEU A 11 -19.08 7.10 -7.64
C LEU A 11 -18.17 7.22 -6.43
N ALA A 12 -17.44 8.33 -6.35
CA ALA A 12 -16.57 8.64 -5.23
C ALA A 12 -16.72 10.11 -4.82
N ASP A 13 -17.06 10.34 -3.56
CA ASP A 13 -17.04 11.65 -2.92
C ASP A 13 -15.87 11.68 -1.95
N GLN A 14 -15.01 12.69 -2.06
CA GLN A 14 -13.84 12.82 -1.20
C GLN A 14 -13.76 14.21 -0.58
N TRP A 15 -13.46 14.24 0.71
CA TRP A 15 -13.13 15.43 1.47
C TRP A 15 -11.72 15.28 2.01
N ALA A 16 -10.91 16.31 1.85
CA ALA A 16 -9.54 16.35 2.36
C ALA A 16 -9.28 17.72 2.99
N PHE A 17 -8.48 17.69 4.05
CA PHE A 17 -7.99 18.90 4.71
C PHE A 17 -6.50 18.74 4.98
N GLY A 18 -5.70 19.70 4.52
CA GLY A 18 -4.25 19.69 4.62
C GLY A 18 -3.69 20.93 5.30
N TYR A 19 -2.68 20.74 6.12
CA TYR A 19 -1.86 21.79 6.71
C TYR A 19 -0.42 21.66 6.24
N PHE A 20 0.15 22.75 5.70
CA PHE A 20 1.49 22.81 5.15
C PHE A 20 2.25 23.93 5.82
N ARG A 21 3.47 23.64 6.26
CA ARG A 21 4.32 24.66 6.90
C ARG A 21 5.79 24.38 6.68
N ASN A 22 6.51 25.46 6.38
CA ASN A 22 7.96 25.47 6.30
C ASN A 22 8.55 26.13 7.55
N PHE A 23 9.69 25.61 8.00
CA PHE A 23 10.43 26.09 9.14
C PHE A 23 11.89 26.33 8.76
N MET A 24 12.64 27.04 9.60
CA MET A 24 14.10 27.22 9.47
C MET A 24 14.50 27.71 8.07
N ASP A 25 13.92 28.83 7.63
CA ASP A 25 14.18 29.42 6.31
C ASP A 25 13.99 28.42 5.15
N ASN A 26 12.89 27.66 5.19
CA ASN A 26 12.54 26.59 4.23
C ASN A 26 13.48 25.38 4.23
N SER A 27 14.35 25.23 5.22
CA SER A 27 15.17 24.02 5.36
C SER A 27 14.40 22.81 5.85
N VAL A 28 13.23 23.03 6.45
CA VAL A 28 12.30 21.97 6.90
C VAL A 28 10.91 22.23 6.35
N GLU A 29 10.43 21.33 5.54
CA GLU A 29 9.07 21.33 4.98
C GLU A 29 8.23 20.27 5.69
N THR A 30 7.04 20.63 6.14
CA THR A 30 6.12 19.69 6.78
C THR A 30 4.73 19.78 6.20
N SER A 31 4.07 18.64 6.09
CA SER A 31 2.63 18.58 5.81
C SER A 31 1.93 17.53 6.64
N ALA A 32 0.67 17.81 6.94
CA ALA A 32 -0.26 16.87 7.54
C ALA A 32 -1.60 16.98 6.82
N GLU A 33 -2.11 15.85 6.32
CA GLU A 33 -3.36 15.81 5.60
C GLU A 33 -4.25 14.71 6.17
N ILE A 34 -5.54 15.01 6.33
CA ILE A 34 -6.58 14.04 6.65
C ILE A 34 -7.56 13.97 5.50
N TYR A 35 -8.06 12.78 5.22
CA TYR A 35 -9.06 12.59 4.18
C TYR A 35 -10.12 11.58 4.58
N TYR A 36 -11.29 11.74 4.01
CA TYR A 36 -12.38 10.77 4.02
C TYR A 36 -12.95 10.63 2.61
N LYS A 37 -13.09 9.39 2.14
CA LYS A 37 -13.68 9.07 0.84
C LYS A 37 -14.84 8.10 1.03
N LYS A 38 -15.98 8.45 0.48
CA LYS A 38 -17.15 7.60 0.35
C LYS A 38 -17.23 7.06 -1.06
N LEU A 39 -17.53 5.79 -1.19
CA LEU A 39 -17.59 5.08 -2.46
C LEU A 39 -18.96 4.39 -2.58
N ASP A 40 -19.64 4.64 -3.67
CA ASP A 40 -20.92 4.01 -4.01
C ASP A 40 -20.79 3.24 -5.33
N ASN A 41 -21.63 2.22 -5.48
CA ASN A 41 -21.66 1.32 -6.66
C ASN A 41 -20.32 0.59 -6.88
N LEU A 42 -19.57 0.30 -5.81
CA LEU A 42 -18.43 -0.59 -5.92
C LEU A 42 -18.91 -1.99 -6.31
N ILE A 43 -18.08 -2.70 -7.04
CA ILE A 43 -18.37 -4.07 -7.43
C ILE A 43 -17.35 -5.03 -6.81
N ASP A 44 -17.83 -6.15 -6.35
CA ASP A 44 -17.02 -7.30 -5.93
C ASP A 44 -17.68 -8.57 -6.41
N PHE A 45 -16.95 -9.66 -6.50
CA PHE A 45 -17.51 -10.94 -6.88
C PHE A 45 -18.12 -11.64 -5.66
N LYS A 46 -19.25 -12.34 -5.85
CA LYS A 46 -19.80 -13.21 -4.81
C LYS A 46 -18.79 -14.28 -4.40
N ASP A 47 -19.01 -14.88 -3.25
CA ASP A 47 -18.19 -16.01 -2.83
C ASP A 47 -18.36 -17.18 -3.79
N PHE A 48 -17.26 -17.89 -4.07
CA PHE A 48 -17.20 -18.99 -5.02
C PHE A 48 -17.55 -18.63 -6.49
N ALA A 49 -17.42 -17.36 -6.88
CA ALA A 49 -17.60 -16.94 -8.27
C ALA A 49 -16.65 -17.70 -9.22
N SER A 50 -17.17 -18.17 -10.33
CA SER A 50 -16.36 -18.76 -11.39
C SER A 50 -15.88 -17.66 -12.34
N LEU A 51 -14.59 -17.36 -12.32
CA LEU A 51 -14.02 -16.29 -13.15
C LEU A 51 -13.43 -16.78 -14.48
N LEU A 52 -13.20 -18.08 -14.61
CA LEU A 52 -12.61 -18.68 -15.80
C LEU A 52 -13.70 -19.27 -16.68
N LEU A 53 -13.71 -18.86 -17.98
CA LEU A 53 -14.64 -19.39 -19.00
C LEU A 53 -16.12 -19.22 -18.60
N ASN A 54 -16.45 -18.12 -17.91
CA ASN A 54 -17.82 -17.81 -17.49
C ASN A 54 -18.40 -16.76 -18.43
N ASP A 55 -19.32 -17.15 -19.29
CA ASP A 55 -20.03 -16.26 -20.22
C ASP A 55 -20.98 -15.31 -19.49
N GLU A 56 -21.40 -15.66 -18.26
CA GLU A 56 -22.33 -14.89 -17.42
C GLU A 56 -21.61 -14.25 -16.22
N MET A 57 -20.40 -13.78 -16.39
CA MET A 57 -19.58 -13.20 -15.30
C MET A 57 -20.30 -12.07 -14.53
N GLU A 58 -21.18 -11.35 -15.20
CA GLU A 58 -22.00 -10.27 -14.62
C GLU A 58 -22.96 -10.79 -13.52
N ALA A 59 -23.47 -12.00 -13.65
CA ALA A 59 -24.31 -12.62 -12.64
C ALA A 59 -23.57 -12.91 -11.32
N ASP A 60 -22.24 -12.96 -11.37
CA ASP A 60 -21.39 -13.18 -10.20
C ASP A 60 -20.90 -11.87 -9.53
N VAL A 61 -21.24 -10.71 -10.11
CA VAL A 61 -20.90 -9.40 -9.56
C VAL A 61 -21.95 -8.93 -8.56
N ARG A 62 -21.48 -8.37 -7.46
CA ARG A 62 -22.31 -7.74 -6.43
C ARG A 62 -21.95 -6.27 -6.28
N ALA A 63 -22.96 -5.42 -6.29
CA ALA A 63 -22.80 -4.00 -6.01
C ALA A 63 -22.66 -3.77 -4.50
N GLY A 64 -21.83 -2.82 -4.13
CA GLY A 64 -21.55 -2.50 -2.75
C GLY A 64 -21.20 -1.05 -2.53
N LYS A 65 -20.83 -0.76 -1.31
CA LYS A 65 -20.36 0.55 -0.86
C LYS A 65 -18.99 0.40 -0.23
N GLY A 66 -18.25 1.49 -0.20
CA GLY A 66 -16.96 1.54 0.46
C GLY A 66 -16.75 2.86 1.17
N HIS A 67 -15.79 2.86 2.06
CA HIS A 67 -15.22 4.08 2.59
C HIS A 67 -13.72 3.91 2.78
N SER A 68 -13.01 5.01 2.63
CA SER A 68 -11.58 5.07 2.92
C SER A 68 -11.29 6.36 3.67
N TYR A 69 -10.43 6.28 4.67
CA TYR A 69 -10.01 7.46 5.44
C TYR A 69 -8.57 7.29 5.90
N GLY A 70 -7.90 8.40 6.12
CA GLY A 70 -6.52 8.35 6.54
C GLY A 70 -5.96 9.68 7.01
N LEU A 71 -4.73 9.56 7.53
CA LEU A 71 -3.84 10.65 7.93
C LEU A 71 -2.52 10.45 7.20
N GLU A 72 -2.07 11.49 6.51
CA GLU A 72 -0.77 11.52 5.83
C GLU A 72 0.12 12.57 6.49
N LEU A 73 1.31 12.17 6.88
CA LEU A 73 2.32 13.03 7.47
C LEU A 73 3.57 12.98 6.59
N TYR A 74 4.12 14.14 6.30
CA TYR A 74 5.36 14.27 5.54
C TYR A 74 6.25 15.32 6.17
N THR A 75 7.54 15.03 6.24
CA THR A 75 8.56 16.00 6.64
C THR A 75 9.79 15.79 5.77
N ARG A 76 10.28 16.87 5.18
CA ARG A 76 11.55 16.94 4.45
C ARG A 76 12.49 17.87 5.19
N ILE A 77 13.75 17.48 5.26
CA ILE A 77 14.85 18.28 5.78
C ILE A 77 15.89 18.41 4.66
N SER A 78 16.27 19.64 4.35
CA SER A 78 17.37 19.93 3.41
C SER A 78 18.26 20.98 4.04
N LYS A 79 19.32 20.56 4.70
CA LYS A 79 20.23 21.44 5.46
C LYS A 79 21.67 20.95 5.32
N GLU A 80 22.53 21.83 4.76
CA GLU A 80 23.97 21.63 4.57
C GLU A 80 24.42 20.18 4.28
N LYS A 81 24.52 19.36 5.32
CA LYS A 81 25.02 17.97 5.27
C LYS A 81 23.94 16.92 5.31
N LEU A 82 22.71 17.30 5.64
CA LEU A 82 21.58 16.38 5.79
C LEU A 82 20.49 16.75 4.78
N ASP A 83 20.21 15.83 3.87
CA ASP A 83 19.04 15.88 2.99
C ASP A 83 18.25 14.58 3.16
N GLY A 84 16.96 14.69 3.35
CA GLY A 84 16.13 13.50 3.52
C GLY A 84 14.68 13.84 3.80
N TRP A 85 13.85 12.80 3.84
CA TRP A 85 12.45 12.94 4.14
C TRP A 85 11.89 11.69 4.83
N ILE A 86 10.84 11.90 5.57
CA ILE A 86 10.00 10.85 6.14
C ILE A 86 8.56 11.08 5.71
N SER A 87 7.91 10.03 5.28
CA SER A 87 6.45 10.01 5.12
C SER A 87 5.86 8.90 5.96
N TYR A 88 4.71 9.18 6.53
CA TYR A 88 3.91 8.19 7.23
C TYR A 88 2.45 8.36 6.86
N THR A 89 1.83 7.26 6.47
CA THR A 89 0.41 7.20 6.15
C THR A 89 -0.27 6.19 7.06
N TYR A 90 -1.30 6.63 7.75
CA TYR A 90 -2.31 5.76 8.32
C TYR A 90 -3.54 5.79 7.45
N SER A 91 -4.00 4.63 6.96
CA SER A 91 -5.19 4.56 6.11
C SER A 91 -6.01 3.31 6.37
N ARG A 92 -7.33 3.44 6.25
CA ARG A 92 -8.24 2.29 6.25
C ARG A 92 -9.12 2.38 5.01
N SER A 93 -9.30 1.24 4.37
CA SER A 93 -10.19 1.10 3.22
C SER A 93 -11.04 -0.14 3.40
N GLN A 94 -12.35 0.04 3.46
CA GLN A 94 -13.29 -1.02 3.74
C GLN A 94 -14.41 -1.04 2.72
N LEU A 95 -14.90 -2.24 2.45
CA LEU A 95 -15.99 -2.53 1.53
C LEU A 95 -17.12 -3.22 2.29
N ARG A 96 -18.33 -3.07 1.76
CA ARG A 96 -19.51 -3.77 2.22
C ARG A 96 -20.42 -4.03 1.04
N THR A 97 -20.77 -5.27 0.80
CA THR A 97 -21.83 -5.64 -0.13
C THR A 97 -23.12 -5.84 0.67
N ALA A 98 -24.16 -5.12 0.29
CA ALA A 98 -25.45 -5.22 0.94
C ALA A 98 -26.47 -5.66 -0.12
N SER A 99 -26.73 -6.95 -0.19
CA SER A 99 -27.92 -7.51 -0.83
C SER A 99 -29.01 -7.74 0.22
N GLU A 100 -30.27 -7.75 -0.18
CA GLU A 100 -31.37 -8.17 0.71
C GLU A 100 -31.32 -9.67 0.94
N GLU A 101 -30.83 -10.45 -0.01
CA GLU A 101 -30.69 -11.89 0.10
C GLU A 101 -29.40 -12.29 0.82
N MET A 102 -29.53 -13.11 1.84
CA MET A 102 -28.42 -13.56 2.70
C MET A 102 -27.35 -14.30 1.88
N ALA A 103 -27.73 -15.12 0.92
CA ALA A 103 -26.82 -15.88 0.05
C ALA A 103 -25.97 -15.01 -0.89
N GLU A 104 -26.29 -13.75 -1.02
CA GLU A 104 -25.58 -12.81 -1.86
C GLU A 104 -24.67 -11.84 -1.11
N LYS A 105 -24.70 -11.91 0.23
CA LYS A 105 -23.85 -11.06 1.07
C LYS A 105 -22.45 -11.64 1.17
N ILE A 106 -21.44 -10.79 1.00
CA ILE A 106 -20.06 -11.12 1.34
C ILE A 106 -19.87 -10.86 2.83
N ASN A 107 -19.26 -11.78 3.57
CA ASN A 107 -19.03 -11.70 5.02
C ASN A 107 -20.32 -11.34 5.81
N ASP A 108 -21.44 -11.99 5.48
CA ASP A 108 -22.75 -11.74 6.11
C ASP A 108 -23.21 -10.27 6.04
N GLY A 109 -22.69 -9.51 5.08
CA GLY A 109 -22.98 -8.09 4.91
C GLY A 109 -22.26 -7.19 5.91
N ASN A 110 -21.25 -7.67 6.58
CA ASN A 110 -20.37 -6.86 7.42
C ASN A 110 -19.33 -6.10 6.58
N TRP A 111 -18.75 -5.06 7.18
CA TRP A 111 -17.62 -4.36 6.59
C TRP A 111 -16.37 -5.25 6.59
N TYR A 112 -15.67 -5.31 5.47
CA TYR A 112 -14.42 -6.04 5.34
C TYR A 112 -13.35 -5.16 4.67
N ALA A 113 -12.09 -5.47 4.93
CA ALA A 113 -10.97 -4.73 4.37
C ALA A 113 -10.92 -4.89 2.85
N SER A 114 -10.67 -3.80 2.11
CA SER A 114 -10.40 -3.90 0.68
C SER A 114 -9.05 -4.60 0.44
N ASN A 115 -8.84 -5.14 -0.76
CA ASN A 115 -7.56 -5.79 -1.14
C ASN A 115 -6.33 -4.86 -1.02
N PHE A 116 -6.56 -3.55 -0.94
CA PHE A 116 -5.53 -2.52 -0.85
C PHE A 116 -5.40 -1.91 0.55
N ASP A 117 -6.17 -2.40 1.53
CA ASP A 117 -6.14 -1.89 2.89
C ASP A 117 -4.79 -2.22 3.56
N GLN A 118 -3.95 -1.21 3.69
CA GLN A 118 -2.67 -1.27 4.39
C GLN A 118 -2.64 -0.16 5.45
N PRO A 119 -3.02 -0.46 6.72
CA PRO A 119 -3.20 0.55 7.75
C PRO A 119 -2.01 1.46 7.98
N HIS A 120 -0.81 0.94 7.88
CA HIS A 120 0.40 1.72 8.12
C HIS A 120 1.35 1.59 6.94
N ASN A 121 1.82 2.72 6.44
CA ASN A 121 2.89 2.81 5.46
C ASN A 121 3.88 3.88 5.93
N ALA A 122 5.17 3.57 5.98
CA ALA A 122 6.20 4.51 6.37
C ALA A 122 7.42 4.38 5.46
N VAL A 123 7.92 5.51 4.99
CA VAL A 123 9.15 5.58 4.22
C VAL A 123 10.05 6.64 4.82
N LEU A 124 11.31 6.28 5.03
CA LEU A 124 12.37 7.20 5.45
C LEU A 124 13.50 7.12 4.44
N VAL A 125 13.88 8.28 3.91
CA VAL A 125 15.06 8.45 3.06
C VAL A 125 15.94 9.51 3.69
N GLY A 126 17.21 9.21 3.86
CA GLY A 126 18.18 10.14 4.42
C GLY A 126 19.53 10.03 3.72
N ASN A 127 20.11 11.18 3.39
CA ASN A 127 21.45 11.29 2.86
C ASN A 127 22.25 12.18 3.81
N TYR A 128 23.42 11.73 4.22
CA TYR A 128 24.29 12.51 5.09
C TYR A 128 25.67 12.63 4.50
N GLU A 129 26.12 13.88 4.31
CA GLU A 129 27.45 14.21 3.81
C GLU A 129 28.43 14.36 4.97
N TRP A 130 29.23 13.34 5.24
CA TRP A 130 30.31 13.39 6.23
C TRP A 130 31.41 14.35 5.84
N SER A 131 31.70 14.38 4.54
CA SER A 131 32.67 15.26 3.93
C SER A 131 32.32 15.49 2.46
N LYS A 132 33.00 16.43 1.78
CA LYS A 132 32.85 16.68 0.33
C LYS A 132 33.07 15.45 -0.57
N ARG A 133 33.58 14.36 -0.02
CA ARG A 133 33.93 13.14 -0.78
C ARG A 133 33.26 11.88 -0.25
N PHE A 134 32.65 11.96 0.91
CA PHE A 134 32.09 10.80 1.59
C PHE A 134 30.66 11.10 2.07
N SER A 135 29.72 10.33 1.58
CA SER A 135 28.31 10.39 2.02
C SER A 135 27.73 9.00 2.26
N THR A 136 26.70 8.96 3.06
CA THR A 136 25.89 7.75 3.29
C THR A 136 24.45 8.03 2.95
N SER A 137 23.78 7.02 2.39
CA SER A 137 22.35 7.07 2.10
C SER A 137 21.65 5.90 2.78
N LEU A 138 20.56 6.20 3.47
CA LEU A 138 19.68 5.26 4.13
C LEU A 138 18.31 5.32 3.47
N ASN A 139 17.74 4.15 3.19
CA ASN A 139 16.36 4.01 2.74
C ASN A 139 15.67 2.95 3.59
N THR A 140 14.55 3.31 4.20
CA THR A 140 13.76 2.40 5.03
C THR A 140 12.32 2.40 4.55
N ASN A 141 11.76 1.22 4.36
CA ASN A 141 10.38 1.03 3.95
C ASN A 141 9.67 0.08 4.91
N TYR A 142 8.51 0.49 5.38
CA TYR A 142 7.60 -0.33 6.16
C TYR A 142 6.20 -0.24 5.59
N SER A 143 5.50 -1.36 5.48
CA SER A 143 4.07 -1.38 5.22
C SER A 143 3.39 -2.57 5.89
N THR A 144 2.21 -2.34 6.43
CA THR A 144 1.33 -3.41 6.92
C THR A 144 0.98 -4.36 5.78
N GLY A 145 0.92 -5.65 6.07
CA GLY A 145 0.55 -6.67 5.11
C GLY A 145 -0.85 -6.44 4.52
N ARG A 146 -1.02 -6.76 3.25
CA ARG A 146 -2.32 -6.69 2.58
C ARG A 146 -3.27 -7.76 3.10
N PRO A 147 -4.59 -7.50 3.09
CA PRO A 147 -5.58 -8.51 3.40
C PRO A 147 -5.60 -9.64 2.38
N ILE A 148 -5.94 -10.81 2.84
CA ILE A 148 -6.04 -12.03 2.02
C ILE A 148 -7.14 -12.93 2.53
N THR A 149 -7.77 -13.66 1.62
CA THR A 149 -8.70 -14.75 1.89
C THR A 149 -7.92 -16.05 1.81
N LEU A 150 -7.92 -16.85 2.88
CA LEU A 150 -7.16 -18.09 2.96
C LEU A 150 -8.07 -19.31 2.84
N PRO A 151 -7.63 -20.40 2.19
CA PRO A 151 -8.25 -21.71 2.34
C PRO A 151 -7.98 -22.24 3.76
N VAL A 152 -9.04 -22.44 4.55
CA VAL A 152 -8.93 -22.83 5.97
C VAL A 152 -9.31 -24.29 6.22
N ALA A 153 -10.06 -24.89 5.32
CA ALA A 153 -10.47 -26.30 5.43
C ALA A 153 -10.76 -26.92 4.06
N LYS A 154 -10.86 -28.24 4.04
CA LYS A 154 -11.33 -29.01 2.90
C LYS A 154 -12.44 -29.95 3.36
N PHE A 155 -13.43 -30.16 2.51
CA PHE A 155 -14.54 -31.08 2.78
C PHE A 155 -14.95 -31.81 1.49
N ASN A 156 -15.53 -33.00 1.65
CA ASN A 156 -16.06 -33.77 0.52
C ASN A 156 -17.55 -33.52 0.36
N TYR A 157 -17.95 -33.12 -0.84
CA TYR A 157 -19.35 -32.94 -1.19
C TYR A 157 -19.63 -33.51 -2.58
N GLY A 158 -20.62 -34.39 -2.71
CA GLY A 158 -21.01 -35.00 -3.98
C GLY A 158 -19.88 -35.78 -4.67
N GLY A 159 -18.97 -36.42 -3.88
CA GLY A 159 -17.82 -37.17 -4.41
C GLY A 159 -16.63 -36.29 -4.90
N SER A 160 -16.69 -34.98 -4.69
CA SER A 160 -15.62 -34.06 -5.03
C SER A 160 -15.08 -33.35 -3.79
N GLU A 161 -13.76 -33.15 -3.72
CA GLU A 161 -13.12 -32.33 -2.69
C GLU A 161 -13.43 -30.86 -2.94
N ARG A 162 -13.88 -30.16 -1.93
CA ARG A 162 -14.18 -28.73 -1.93
C ARG A 162 -13.31 -28.02 -0.90
N VAL A 163 -12.93 -26.81 -1.23
CA VAL A 163 -12.15 -25.94 -0.33
C VAL A 163 -13.08 -24.97 0.36
N TYR A 164 -12.93 -24.85 1.67
CA TYR A 164 -13.59 -23.84 2.47
C TYR A 164 -12.62 -22.68 2.75
N PHE A 165 -13.05 -21.47 2.43
CA PHE A 165 -12.25 -20.26 2.60
C PHE A 165 -12.65 -19.53 3.89
N SER A 166 -11.72 -18.77 4.42
CA SER A 166 -12.00 -17.80 5.48
C SER A 166 -12.95 -16.69 4.98
N ASP A 167 -13.41 -15.86 5.90
CA ASP A 167 -14.05 -14.59 5.54
C ASP A 167 -13.20 -13.84 4.52
N ARG A 168 -13.86 -13.11 3.61
CA ARG A 168 -13.21 -12.30 2.59
C ARG A 168 -12.25 -11.32 3.25
N ASN A 169 -10.97 -11.41 2.89
CA ASN A 169 -9.92 -10.55 3.45
C ASN A 169 -9.81 -10.60 4.99
N GLY A 170 -10.16 -11.75 5.58
CA GLY A 170 -10.15 -11.96 7.04
C GLY A 170 -8.74 -12.10 7.63
N TYR A 171 -7.74 -12.38 6.82
CA TYR A 171 -6.35 -12.50 7.23
C TYR A 171 -5.48 -11.43 6.57
N ARG A 172 -4.22 -11.30 7.04
CA ARG A 172 -3.22 -10.42 6.43
C ARG A 172 -1.93 -11.20 6.19
N ILE A 173 -1.28 -10.92 5.07
CA ILE A 173 0.10 -11.35 4.87
C ILE A 173 1.00 -10.64 5.90
N PRO A 174 2.18 -11.20 6.24
CA PRO A 174 3.11 -10.52 7.14
C PRO A 174 3.52 -9.15 6.62
N ASP A 175 3.83 -8.23 7.56
CA ASP A 175 4.25 -6.88 7.23
C ASP A 175 5.56 -6.88 6.45
N TYR A 176 5.68 -5.95 5.52
CA TYR A 176 6.89 -5.68 4.78
C TYR A 176 7.78 -4.70 5.56
N PHE A 177 9.06 -5.02 5.69
CA PHE A 177 10.05 -4.11 6.27
C PHE A 177 11.42 -4.31 5.61
N ARG A 178 12.01 -3.23 5.11
CA ARG A 178 13.33 -3.25 4.48
C ARG A 178 14.13 -2.01 4.82
N ILE A 179 15.41 -2.22 5.08
CA ILE A 179 16.41 -1.18 5.24
C ILE A 179 17.49 -1.40 4.18
N ASP A 180 17.79 -0.37 3.41
CA ASP A 180 18.88 -0.33 2.45
C ASP A 180 19.87 0.76 2.88
N LEU A 181 21.16 0.46 2.80
CA LEU A 181 22.23 1.38 3.17
C LEU A 181 23.25 1.45 2.04
N SER A 182 23.67 2.65 1.70
CA SER A 182 24.78 2.83 0.77
C SER A 182 25.79 3.86 1.26
N VAL A 183 27.01 3.65 0.82
CA VAL A 183 28.16 4.53 1.05
C VAL A 183 28.68 5.00 -0.30
N ASN A 184 28.84 6.30 -0.46
CA ASN A 184 29.32 6.90 -1.69
C ASN A 184 30.66 7.63 -1.41
N ILE A 185 31.62 7.38 -2.27
CA ILE A 185 32.96 7.97 -2.20
C ILE A 185 33.26 8.65 -3.52
N GLU A 186 33.41 9.96 -3.52
CA GLU A 186 33.77 10.71 -4.69
C GLU A 186 35.29 10.84 -4.83
N GLY A 187 35.80 10.73 -6.05
CA GLY A 187 37.17 10.92 -6.37
C GLY A 187 37.63 12.37 -6.13
N ASN A 188 38.93 12.58 -6.09
CA ASN A 188 39.48 13.94 -5.89
C ASN A 188 39.26 14.80 -7.14
N HIS A 189 38.40 15.80 -7.04
CA HIS A 189 38.06 16.78 -8.09
C HIS A 189 39.17 17.87 -8.29
N LYS A 190 40.43 17.51 -8.29
CA LYS A 190 41.46 18.48 -8.71
C LYS A 190 41.25 18.81 -10.18
N VAL A 191 41.22 20.10 -10.49
CA VAL A 191 40.74 20.79 -11.70
C VAL A 191 41.39 20.35 -13.04
N ARG A 192 42.29 19.39 -13.08
CA ARG A 192 43.02 18.96 -14.30
C ARG A 192 43.07 17.42 -14.49
N LYS A 193 42.12 16.67 -14.03
CA LYS A 193 42.04 15.22 -14.33
C LYS A 193 41.08 14.97 -15.48
N LEU A 194 41.52 14.18 -16.46
CA LEU A 194 40.78 13.74 -17.63
C LEU A 194 39.57 12.84 -17.26
N ALA A 195 39.51 12.29 -16.02
CA ALA A 195 38.42 11.44 -15.56
C ALA A 195 38.13 11.68 -14.07
N HIS A 196 36.87 11.77 -13.76
CA HIS A 196 36.34 11.78 -12.38
C HIS A 196 35.80 10.39 -12.07
N SER A 197 36.21 9.81 -10.95
CA SER A 197 35.72 8.51 -10.49
C SER A 197 34.82 8.68 -9.26
N SER A 198 33.70 7.97 -9.21
CA SER A 198 32.87 7.81 -8.03
C SER A 198 32.68 6.32 -7.75
N TRP A 199 32.62 5.98 -6.49
CA TRP A 199 32.39 4.63 -6.01
C TRP A 199 31.17 4.61 -5.11
N SER A 200 30.25 3.68 -5.37
CA SER A 200 29.08 3.46 -4.52
C SER A 200 29.04 1.99 -4.09
N LEU A 201 28.99 1.76 -2.80
CA LEU A 201 28.82 0.44 -2.21
C LEU A 201 27.49 0.45 -1.47
N GLY A 202 26.56 -0.42 -1.89
CA GLY A 202 25.23 -0.53 -1.28
C GLY A 202 24.92 -1.94 -0.81
N VAL A 203 24.17 -2.02 0.27
CA VAL A 203 23.60 -3.25 0.81
C VAL A 203 22.08 -3.11 0.80
N TYR A 204 21.42 -3.96 0.02
CA TYR A 204 19.97 -4.09 0.02
C TYR A 204 19.53 -5.05 1.12
N ASN A 205 18.40 -4.72 1.76
CA ASN A 205 17.81 -5.54 2.81
C ASN A 205 18.82 -5.88 3.91
N LEU A 206 19.40 -4.85 4.50
CA LEU A 206 20.46 -4.92 5.50
C LEU A 206 20.17 -5.92 6.64
N LEU A 207 18.91 -6.08 7.01
CA LEU A 207 18.48 -7.00 8.07
C LEU A 207 18.30 -8.45 7.58
N GLY A 208 18.45 -8.72 6.29
CA GLY A 208 18.22 -10.06 5.72
C GLY A 208 16.79 -10.58 5.91
N ARG A 209 15.81 -9.70 6.16
CA ARG A 209 14.42 -10.09 6.40
C ARG A 209 13.80 -10.70 5.14
N ARG A 210 13.19 -11.86 5.29
CA ARG A 210 12.40 -12.49 4.22
C ARG A 210 11.04 -11.81 4.15
N ASN A 211 10.94 -10.81 3.29
CA ASN A 211 9.69 -10.12 3.06
C ASN A 211 8.79 -10.96 2.13
N PRO A 212 7.48 -11.06 2.42
CA PRO A 212 6.56 -11.77 1.55
C PRO A 212 6.39 -10.99 0.25
N TYR A 213 6.42 -11.70 -0.88
CA TYR A 213 6.11 -11.15 -2.20
C TYR A 213 4.65 -11.43 -2.59
N SER A 214 4.22 -12.66 -2.34
CA SER A 214 2.84 -13.14 -2.53
C SER A 214 2.61 -14.36 -1.64
N VAL A 215 1.37 -14.71 -1.44
CA VAL A 215 0.92 -15.94 -0.77
C VAL A 215 0.06 -16.72 -1.76
#